data_4dcefa9efa20893f03d0a6b31f0cf512
#
_entry.id   4dcefa9efa20893f03d0a6b31f0cf512
#
_cell.length_a   1.000
_cell.length_b   1.000
_cell.length_c   1.000
_cell.angle_alpha   90.00
_cell.angle_beta   90.00
_cell.angle_gamma   90.00
#
_symmetry.space_group_name_H-M   'P 1'
#
loop_
_entity.id
_entity.type
_entity.pdbx_description
1 polymer ?
#
loop_
_entity_poly.entity_id
_entity_poly.type
_entity_poly.pdbx_seq_one_letter_code
_entity_poly.pdbx_strand_id
1 'polypeptide(L)'
;MLRLGTFAFMYRPVRFRNPALLGLLIGLAAAACGNTNPKLTVTGLDPDHGDIEGGSYVRIKGNRFTADGPRSAKVYFGGRQGTVVRFESDSELVVQAPGGKPNEVVDVLIIFDPGGQLKIANGFRFQEKNSQGPSVEDLNISNKKK
;
A
#
# COMPACT_ATOMS: atom_id res chain seq x y z
N MET A 1 0.52 13.82 -64.05
CA MET A 1 1.26 12.56 -64.35
C MET A 1 2.34 12.41 -63.31
N LEU A 2 2.08 11.70 -62.20
CA LEU A 2 3.08 11.34 -61.18
C LEU A 2 3.30 9.84 -61.24
N ARG A 3 4.54 9.43 -61.53
CA ARG A 3 4.94 8.02 -61.53
C ARG A 3 5.24 7.59 -60.09
N LEU A 4 4.48 6.61 -59.56
CA LEU A 4 4.83 5.89 -58.34
C LEU A 4 6.00 4.94 -58.65
N GLY A 5 7.16 5.16 -58.01
CA GLY A 5 8.29 4.23 -58.00
C GLY A 5 8.06 3.11 -56.97
N THR A 6 7.89 1.90 -57.45
CA THR A 6 7.81 0.69 -56.66
C THR A 6 9.24 0.29 -56.17
N PHE A 7 9.54 0.47 -54.88
CA PHE A 7 10.78 -0.08 -54.32
C PHE A 7 10.53 -1.56 -54.00
N ALA A 8 11.01 -2.44 -54.84
CA ALA A 8 11.13 -3.87 -54.58
C ALA A 8 12.29 -4.10 -53.61
N PHE A 9 11.98 -4.41 -52.35
CA PHE A 9 12.96 -4.82 -51.33
C PHE A 9 13.31 -6.29 -51.60
N MET A 10 14.47 -6.47 -52.25
CA MET A 10 15.01 -7.81 -52.53
C MET A 10 15.50 -8.46 -51.23
N TYR A 11 14.73 -9.34 -50.65
CA TYR A 11 15.12 -10.17 -49.49
C TYR A 11 16.05 -11.29 -50.02
N ARG A 12 17.33 -11.17 -49.70
CA ARG A 12 18.32 -12.26 -49.99
C ARG A 12 18.30 -13.25 -48.82
N PRO A 13 17.93 -14.52 -48.98
CA PRO A 13 18.05 -15.52 -47.93
C PRO A 13 19.54 -15.84 -47.69
N VAL A 14 20.00 -15.54 -46.47
CA VAL A 14 21.35 -15.98 -46.02
C VAL A 14 21.27 -17.46 -45.71
N ARG A 15 21.90 -18.27 -46.56
CA ARG A 15 22.07 -19.73 -46.34
C ARG A 15 23.22 -19.94 -45.33
N PHE A 16 22.87 -20.18 -44.04
CA PHE A 16 23.83 -20.65 -43.06
C PHE A 16 24.15 -22.12 -43.29
N ARG A 17 25.40 -22.39 -43.71
CA ARG A 17 25.88 -23.71 -44.12
C ARG A 17 26.56 -24.51 -43.00
N ASN A 18 26.50 -24.06 -41.74
CA ASN A 18 27.08 -24.76 -40.60
C ASN A 18 26.07 -24.98 -39.48
N PRO A 19 25.53 -26.20 -39.28
CA PRO A 19 24.62 -26.53 -38.18
C PRO A 19 25.28 -26.51 -36.79
N ALA A 20 26.63 -26.41 -36.71
CA ALA A 20 27.35 -26.41 -35.43
C ALA A 20 27.33 -25.07 -34.68
N LEU A 21 26.89 -23.97 -35.31
CA LEU A 21 26.81 -22.66 -34.66
C LEU A 21 25.42 -22.29 -34.09
N LEU A 22 24.41 -23.14 -34.28
CA LEU A 22 23.07 -22.95 -33.82
C LEU A 22 22.89 -23.31 -32.33
N GLY A 23 23.84 -24.04 -31.74
CA GLY A 23 23.79 -24.48 -30.34
C GLY A 23 24.30 -23.47 -29.30
N LEU A 24 24.99 -22.42 -29.70
CA LEU A 24 25.62 -21.45 -28.75
C LEU A 24 24.85 -20.20 -28.46
N LEU A 25 23.71 -19.98 -29.11
CA LEU A 25 22.90 -18.74 -28.96
C LEU A 25 21.72 -18.88 -28.02
N ILE A 26 21.48 -20.05 -27.40
CA ILE A 26 20.34 -20.31 -26.51
C ILE A 26 20.71 -20.10 -25.02
N GLY A 27 21.96 -19.81 -24.68
CA GLY A 27 22.46 -19.76 -23.30
C GLY A 27 22.50 -18.40 -22.62
N LEU A 28 22.08 -17.28 -23.24
CA LEU A 28 22.32 -15.94 -22.69
C LEU A 28 21.07 -15.09 -22.45
N ALA A 29 19.90 -15.71 -22.28
CA ALA A 29 18.64 -15.00 -22.06
C ALA A 29 18.05 -15.19 -20.65
N ALA A 30 18.87 -15.36 -19.61
CA ALA A 30 18.40 -15.57 -18.25
C ALA A 30 19.18 -14.75 -17.21
N ALA A 31 19.24 -13.43 -17.35
CA ALA A 31 19.68 -12.54 -16.26
C ALA A 31 19.11 -11.12 -16.42
N ALA A 32 17.83 -11.00 -16.75
CA ALA A 32 17.09 -9.78 -16.49
C ALA A 32 16.41 -9.89 -15.12
N CYS A 33 17.19 -10.09 -14.04
CA CYS A 33 16.77 -9.68 -12.72
C CYS A 33 16.71 -8.16 -12.75
N GLY A 34 15.55 -7.61 -13.09
CA GLY A 34 15.31 -6.19 -12.97
C GLY A 34 15.57 -5.77 -11.54
N ASN A 35 16.60 -4.95 -11.31
CA ASN A 35 16.77 -4.20 -10.08
C ASN A 35 15.58 -3.24 -9.98
N THR A 36 14.43 -3.74 -9.50
CA THR A 36 13.36 -2.90 -9.04
C THR A 36 13.85 -2.27 -7.74
N ASN A 37 14.39 -1.06 -7.81
CA ASN A 37 14.64 -0.28 -6.61
C ASN A 37 13.33 -0.23 -5.82
N PRO A 38 13.28 -0.78 -4.60
CA PRO A 38 12.04 -0.80 -3.83
C PRO A 38 11.61 0.65 -3.59
N LYS A 39 10.37 0.96 -3.95
CA LYS A 39 9.79 2.29 -3.82
C LYS A 39 9.09 2.42 -2.47
N LEU A 40 9.05 3.63 -1.91
CA LEU A 40 8.19 3.95 -0.78
C LEU A 40 6.74 3.60 -1.12
N THR A 41 6.13 2.72 -0.35
CA THR A 41 4.74 2.27 -0.58
C THR A 41 4.01 2.11 0.74
N VAL A 42 2.68 2.25 0.68
CA VAL A 42 1.76 1.92 1.78
C VAL A 42 0.87 0.79 1.28
N THR A 43 0.73 -0.26 2.09
CA THR A 43 -0.01 -1.47 1.75
C THR A 43 -1.38 -1.56 2.43
N GLY A 44 -1.54 -0.90 3.59
CA GLY A 44 -2.81 -0.92 4.32
C GLY A 44 -2.72 -0.33 5.71
N LEU A 45 -3.86 -0.38 6.41
CA LEU A 45 -4.03 0.04 7.80
C LEU A 45 -4.44 -1.17 8.65
N ASP A 46 -4.05 -1.16 9.93
CA ASP A 46 -4.39 -2.20 10.90
C ASP A 46 -4.52 -1.57 12.31
N PRO A 47 -5.73 -1.51 12.90
CA PRO A 47 -7.01 -1.78 12.26
C PRO A 47 -7.40 -0.73 11.19
N ASP A 48 -8.30 -1.11 10.28
CA ASP A 48 -8.87 -0.24 9.24
C ASP A 48 -10.12 0.53 9.72
N HIS A 49 -10.38 0.49 11.02
CA HIS A 49 -11.51 1.14 11.67
C HIS A 49 -11.12 1.71 13.03
N GLY A 50 -11.91 2.66 13.51
CA GLY A 50 -11.71 3.25 14.83
C GLY A 50 -12.92 4.03 15.32
N ASP A 51 -12.80 4.53 16.54
CA ASP A 51 -13.87 5.20 17.24
C ASP A 51 -14.21 6.57 16.61
N ILE A 52 -15.51 6.90 16.59
CA ILE A 52 -16.00 8.22 16.17
C ILE A 52 -15.49 9.35 17.08
N GLU A 53 -15.20 9.07 18.34
CA GLU A 53 -14.63 10.06 19.27
C GLU A 53 -13.14 10.30 18.97
N GLY A 54 -12.50 9.44 18.17
CA GLY A 54 -11.07 9.47 17.88
C GLY A 54 -10.23 8.79 18.95
N GLY A 55 -8.92 8.96 18.84
CA GLY A 55 -7.98 8.38 19.79
C GLY A 55 -7.56 6.92 19.49
N SER A 56 -8.17 6.28 18.49
CA SER A 56 -7.82 4.92 18.08
C SER A 56 -6.42 4.89 17.49
N TYR A 57 -5.58 3.95 17.96
CA TYR A 57 -4.26 3.72 17.38
C TYR A 57 -4.37 2.83 16.14
N VAL A 58 -3.76 3.28 15.06
CA VAL A 58 -3.75 2.62 13.76
C VAL A 58 -2.30 2.43 13.32
N ARG A 59 -1.94 1.22 12.90
CA ARG A 59 -0.67 0.94 12.25
C ARG A 59 -0.85 1.07 10.75
N ILE A 60 -0.10 1.97 10.15
CA ILE A 60 0.02 2.07 8.70
C ILE A 60 1.15 1.15 8.29
N LYS A 61 0.83 0.15 7.45
CA LYS A 61 1.78 -0.84 6.95
C LYS A 61 2.27 -0.45 5.56
N GLY A 62 3.52 -0.72 5.29
CA GLY A 62 4.12 -0.38 4.01
C GLY A 62 5.57 -0.82 3.86
N ASN A 63 6.37 -0.04 3.18
CA ASN A 63 7.77 -0.33 2.93
C ASN A 63 8.57 0.95 2.75
N ARG A 64 9.82 0.96 3.21
CA ARG A 64 10.81 2.04 3.10
C ARG A 64 10.40 3.34 3.80
N PHE A 65 9.80 3.24 4.95
CA PHE A 65 9.42 4.41 5.74
C PHE A 65 10.64 5.14 6.33
N THR A 66 11.72 4.40 6.61
CA THR A 66 12.94 4.94 7.22
C THR A 66 14.23 4.55 6.48
N ALA A 67 14.15 3.66 5.48
CA ALA A 67 15.33 3.11 4.79
C ALA A 67 16.23 4.17 4.13
N ASP A 68 15.67 5.29 3.67
CA ASP A 68 16.40 6.35 3.00
C ASP A 68 16.80 7.51 3.94
N GLY A 69 16.73 7.29 5.25
CA GLY A 69 17.04 8.27 6.28
C GLY A 69 15.81 8.76 7.06
N PRO A 70 15.99 9.69 7.97
CA PRO A 70 14.91 10.20 8.80
C PRO A 70 13.87 10.94 7.95
N ARG A 71 12.58 10.66 8.23
CA ARG A 71 11.44 11.30 7.54
C ARG A 71 10.46 11.83 8.56
N SER A 72 9.72 12.84 8.16
CA SER A 72 8.48 13.21 8.83
C SER A 72 7.27 12.66 8.06
N ALA A 73 6.16 12.46 8.74
CA ALA A 73 4.91 12.08 8.12
C ALA A 73 3.76 12.91 8.65
N LYS A 74 2.79 13.21 7.78
CA LYS A 74 1.49 13.75 8.13
C LYS A 74 0.43 12.82 7.59
N VAL A 75 -0.58 12.50 8.39
CA VAL A 75 -1.64 11.57 8.01
C VAL A 75 -2.99 12.24 8.16
N TYR A 76 -3.83 12.09 7.14
CA TYR A 76 -5.18 12.67 7.11
C TYR A 76 -6.21 11.59 6.85
N PHE A 77 -7.27 11.58 7.65
CA PHE A 77 -8.41 10.68 7.55
C PHE A 77 -9.61 11.49 7.06
N GLY A 78 -9.97 11.39 5.78
CA GLY A 78 -11.04 12.17 5.18
C GLY A 78 -10.84 13.70 5.33
N GLY A 79 -9.58 14.17 5.23
CA GLY A 79 -9.22 15.59 5.41
C GLY A 79 -8.95 16.02 6.86
N ARG A 80 -9.27 15.18 7.86
CA ARG A 80 -8.95 15.43 9.28
C ARG A 80 -7.56 14.89 9.60
N GLN A 81 -6.71 15.71 10.21
CA GLN A 81 -5.36 15.31 10.54
C GLN A 81 -5.35 14.36 11.75
N GLY A 82 -4.70 13.20 11.60
CA GLY A 82 -4.32 12.31 12.67
C GLY A 82 -2.99 12.71 13.30
N THR A 83 -2.73 12.22 14.50
CA THR A 83 -1.47 12.45 15.21
C THR A 83 -0.51 11.31 14.93
N VAL A 84 0.62 11.61 14.29
CA VAL A 84 1.71 10.63 14.13
C VAL A 84 2.38 10.44 15.47
N VAL A 85 2.38 9.20 15.98
CA VAL A 85 2.95 8.85 17.28
C VAL A 85 4.43 8.51 17.13
N ARG A 86 4.74 7.55 16.23
CA ARG A 86 6.11 7.16 15.93
C ARG A 86 6.21 6.29 14.67
N PHE A 87 7.38 6.25 14.10
CA PHE A 87 7.80 5.20 13.19
C PHE A 87 8.21 4.00 14.03
N GLU A 88 7.49 2.89 13.92
CA GLU A 88 7.80 1.65 14.64
C GLU A 88 8.95 0.91 13.97
N SER A 89 8.95 0.90 12.64
CA SER A 89 9.95 0.26 11.79
C SER A 89 10.01 0.87 10.40
N ASP A 90 10.81 0.30 9.50
CA ASP A 90 10.84 0.64 8.08
C ASP A 90 9.52 0.31 7.34
N SER A 91 8.67 -0.50 7.94
CA SER A 91 7.40 -0.98 7.37
C SER A 91 6.17 -0.61 8.17
N GLU A 92 6.31 0.05 9.32
CA GLU A 92 5.21 0.37 10.22
C GLU A 92 5.31 1.79 10.79
N LEU A 93 4.21 2.53 10.67
CA LEU A 93 4.00 3.86 11.23
C LEU A 93 2.76 3.83 12.13
N VAL A 94 2.91 4.22 13.40
CA VAL A 94 1.81 4.29 14.36
C VAL A 94 1.23 5.70 14.37
N VAL A 95 -0.08 5.77 14.18
CA VAL A 95 -0.87 7.02 14.11
C VAL A 95 -2.08 6.90 15.00
N GLN A 96 -2.44 7.98 15.66
CA GLN A 96 -3.71 8.11 16.37
C GLN A 96 -4.74 8.75 15.43
N ALA A 97 -5.84 8.05 15.16
CA ALA A 97 -6.90 8.54 14.31
C ALA A 97 -7.68 9.69 14.96
N PRO A 98 -8.11 10.70 14.20
CA PRO A 98 -9.01 11.75 14.67
C PRO A 98 -10.43 11.20 14.83
N GLY A 99 -11.30 11.99 15.43
CA GLY A 99 -12.74 11.69 15.46
C GLY A 99 -13.40 11.81 14.08
N GLY A 100 -14.56 11.13 13.94
CA GLY A 100 -15.31 11.10 12.70
C GLY A 100 -16.82 10.98 12.92
N LYS A 101 -17.56 10.70 11.84
CA LYS A 101 -19.00 10.46 11.90
C LYS A 101 -19.30 8.96 11.93
N PRO A 102 -20.38 8.53 12.57
CA PRO A 102 -20.77 7.13 12.59
C PRO A 102 -20.88 6.54 11.17
N ASN A 103 -20.29 5.36 10.98
CA ASN A 103 -20.27 4.62 9.71
C ASN A 103 -19.64 5.36 8.51
N GLU A 104 -18.92 6.47 8.75
CA GLU A 104 -18.21 7.21 7.71
C GLU A 104 -16.99 6.39 7.26
N VAL A 105 -16.89 6.16 5.96
CA VAL A 105 -15.71 5.56 5.31
C VAL A 105 -14.94 6.66 4.61
N VAL A 106 -13.64 6.75 4.88
CA VAL A 106 -12.81 7.85 4.39
C VAL A 106 -11.53 7.36 3.72
N ASP A 107 -11.03 8.20 2.83
CA ASP A 107 -9.69 8.03 2.28
C ASP A 107 -8.64 8.39 3.32
N VAL A 108 -7.52 7.68 3.31
CA VAL A 108 -6.37 8.01 4.14
C VAL A 108 -5.25 8.51 3.26
N LEU A 109 -4.84 9.77 3.50
CA LEU A 109 -3.74 10.42 2.81
C LEU A 109 -2.53 10.48 3.75
N ILE A 110 -1.42 9.93 3.32
CA ILE A 110 -0.15 9.96 4.02
C ILE A 110 0.84 10.79 3.21
N ILE A 111 1.42 11.81 3.84
CA ILE A 111 2.43 12.70 3.25
C ILE A 111 3.74 12.45 3.98
N PHE A 112 4.72 11.93 3.28
CA PHE A 112 6.09 11.74 3.76
C PHE A 112 6.98 12.89 3.27
N ASP A 113 7.81 13.40 4.15
CA ASP A 113 8.81 14.42 3.82
C ASP A 113 10.21 14.02 4.35
N PRO A 114 11.14 13.70 3.45
CA PRO A 114 11.01 13.52 2.00
C PRO A 114 10.23 12.24 1.63
N GLY A 115 9.57 12.19 0.47
CA GLY A 115 8.95 10.95 -0.03
C GLY A 115 7.64 11.11 -0.80
N GLY A 116 6.96 12.26 -0.66
CA GLY A 116 5.73 12.54 -1.40
C GLY A 116 4.47 12.04 -0.71
N GLN A 117 3.38 11.91 -1.47
CA GLN A 117 2.06 11.55 -0.92
C GLN A 117 1.61 10.19 -1.44
N LEU A 118 0.99 9.44 -0.54
CA LEU A 118 0.37 8.15 -0.80
C LEU A 118 -1.07 8.18 -0.28
N LYS A 119 -1.99 7.60 -1.05
CA LYS A 119 -3.42 7.62 -0.73
C LYS A 119 -3.97 6.19 -0.71
N ILE A 120 -4.73 5.87 0.32
CA ILE A 120 -5.52 4.65 0.41
C ILE A 120 -6.99 5.06 0.30
N ALA A 121 -7.63 4.71 -0.80
CA ALA A 121 -9.04 4.99 -1.01
C ALA A 121 -9.90 4.12 -0.09
N ASN A 122 -10.91 4.72 0.56
CA ASN A 122 -11.80 4.05 1.52
C ASN A 122 -11.03 3.26 2.60
N GLY A 123 -9.86 3.78 3.01
CA GLY A 123 -8.90 3.05 3.83
C GLY A 123 -9.26 2.98 5.30
N PHE A 124 -10.22 3.75 5.78
CA PHE A 124 -10.58 3.79 7.19
C PHE A 124 -12.07 4.03 7.41
N ARG A 125 -12.64 3.33 8.39
CA ARG A 125 -14.05 3.45 8.79
C ARG A 125 -14.16 3.95 10.22
N PHE A 126 -14.98 4.98 10.44
CA PHE A 126 -15.39 5.39 11.78
C PHE A 126 -16.61 4.61 12.23
N GLN A 127 -16.56 4.06 13.44
CA GLN A 127 -17.67 3.30 14.03
C GLN A 127 -17.82 3.67 15.50
N GLU A 128 -19.01 3.55 16.01
CA GLU A 128 -19.25 3.73 17.44
C GLU A 128 -18.56 2.59 18.21
N LYS A 129 -17.91 2.95 19.30
CA LYS A 129 -17.35 1.98 20.23
C LYS A 129 -18.49 1.12 20.74
N ASN A 130 -18.50 -0.16 20.39
CA ASN A 130 -19.43 -1.11 20.99
C ASN A 130 -19.13 -1.17 22.49
N SER A 131 -19.89 -0.38 23.26
CA SER A 131 -19.92 -0.43 24.72
C SER A 131 -20.68 -1.66 25.22
N GLN A 132 -20.66 -2.76 24.48
CA GLN A 132 -21.10 -4.07 24.98
C GLN A 132 -20.01 -4.65 25.87
N GLY A 133 -19.74 -3.95 26.97
CA GLY A 133 -19.32 -4.64 28.16
C GLY A 133 -20.46 -5.57 28.62
N PRO A 134 -20.17 -6.62 29.39
CA PRO A 134 -21.24 -7.49 29.92
C PRO A 134 -22.32 -6.63 30.56
N SER A 135 -23.56 -6.79 30.07
CA SER A 135 -24.71 -6.09 30.63
C SER A 135 -24.81 -6.43 32.10
N VAL A 136 -25.21 -5.45 32.92
CA VAL A 136 -25.47 -5.70 34.35
C VAL A 136 -26.50 -6.80 34.56
N GLU A 137 -27.30 -7.11 33.53
CA GLU A 137 -28.19 -8.26 33.51
C GLU A 137 -27.45 -9.61 33.47
N ASP A 138 -26.30 -9.66 32.81
CA ASP A 138 -25.46 -10.87 32.74
C ASP A 138 -24.76 -11.17 34.08
N LEU A 139 -24.67 -10.19 34.97
CA LEU A 139 -24.06 -10.33 36.30
C LEU A 139 -25.06 -10.86 37.34
N ASN A 140 -26.34 -10.98 37.01
CA ASN A 140 -27.38 -11.33 37.97
C ASN A 140 -27.76 -12.84 38.00
N ILE A 141 -26.91 -13.71 37.45
CA ILE A 141 -27.20 -15.17 37.42
C ILE A 141 -26.80 -15.89 38.72
N SER A 142 -26.24 -15.19 39.70
CA SER A 142 -25.69 -15.89 40.88
C SER A 142 -26.57 -15.96 42.13
N ASN A 143 -27.82 -15.47 42.11
CA ASN A 143 -28.64 -15.46 43.30
C ASN A 143 -29.98 -16.25 43.20
N LYS A 144 -30.04 -17.34 42.41
CA LYS A 144 -31.13 -18.30 42.62
C LYS A 144 -30.63 -19.46 43.44
N LYS A 145 -30.51 -19.25 44.73
CA LYS A 145 -30.28 -20.28 45.71
C LYS A 145 -31.61 -20.69 46.29
N LYS A 146 -31.92 -22.02 46.09
CA LYS A 146 -32.72 -22.88 46.92
C LYS A 146 -34.14 -22.48 47.29
#